data_a4f2f144f1045abdd740dab7d52feea8
#
_entry.id   a4f2f144f1045abdd740dab7d52feea8
#
_cell.length_a   1.000
_cell.length_b   1.000
_cell.length_c   1.000
_cell.angle_alpha   90.00
_cell.angle_beta   90.00
_cell.angle_gamma   90.00
#
_symmetry.space_group_name_H-M   'P 1'
#
loop_
_entity.id
_entity.type
_entity.pdbx_description
1 polymer ?
#
loop_
_entity_poly.entity_id
_entity_poly.type
_entity_poly.pdbx_seq_one_letter_code
_entity_poly.pdbx_strand_id
1 'polypeptide(L)'
;KSSINFLPAEKRRDLHQLVEIIRNEIKDCVMIILYGSYARDMYVDCDRRRDYGVTTFFMSDYDILIVTRRRLGLKEYDVYARITERFFENKQSEFYTRPQFINESISRLNKNLELGQYFYHEIKKQGIILLAGVQTGTVPEVEYAEIAKIARDYFNEKFQFASDFLLGARYYAGLQKYKMASFHLHQAAENYLRTIPLVYILYG
;
A
#
# COMPACT_ATOMS: atom_id res chain seq x y z
N LYS A 1 3.73 16.27 5.91
CA LYS A 1 2.82 16.67 7.02
C LYS A 1 3.10 15.78 8.22
N SER A 2 3.15 16.35 9.43
CA SER A 2 3.45 15.60 10.65
C SER A 2 2.21 15.26 11.49
N SER A 3 1.02 15.69 11.09
CA SER A 3 -0.24 15.47 11.82
C SER A 3 -1.42 15.38 10.88
N ILE A 4 -2.52 14.82 11.38
CA ILE A 4 -3.80 14.68 10.65
C ILE A 4 -4.72 15.91 10.80
N ASN A 5 -4.22 17.03 11.34
CA ASN A 5 -5.04 18.21 11.63
C ASN A 5 -5.65 18.88 10.40
N PHE A 6 -5.07 18.65 9.21
CA PHE A 6 -5.60 19.15 7.96
C PHE A 6 -6.83 18.38 7.47
N LEU A 7 -7.07 17.18 7.99
CA LEU A 7 -8.23 16.37 7.61
C LEU A 7 -9.52 16.90 8.26
N PRO A 8 -10.69 16.71 7.63
CA PRO A 8 -11.99 16.99 8.23
C PRO A 8 -12.17 16.30 9.58
N ALA A 9 -12.96 16.91 10.47
CA ALA A 9 -13.16 16.42 11.83
C ALA A 9 -13.68 14.97 11.89
N GLU A 10 -14.50 14.57 10.93
CA GLU A 10 -15.02 13.21 10.80
C GLU A 10 -13.88 12.23 10.51
N LYS A 11 -13.06 12.49 9.51
CA LYS A 11 -11.91 11.63 9.14
C LYS A 11 -10.90 11.51 10.28
N ARG A 12 -10.70 12.59 11.05
CA ARG A 12 -9.84 12.54 12.26
C ARG A 12 -10.45 11.64 13.34
N ARG A 13 -11.77 11.71 13.58
CA ARG A 13 -12.45 10.81 14.51
C ARG A 13 -12.34 9.36 14.10
N ASP A 14 -12.51 9.07 12.80
CA ASP A 14 -12.35 7.73 12.23
C ASP A 14 -10.94 7.17 12.50
N LEU A 15 -9.91 7.96 12.21
CA LEU A 15 -8.52 7.55 12.43
C LEU A 15 -8.20 7.33 13.92
N HIS A 16 -8.72 8.19 14.81
CA HIS A 16 -8.56 7.98 16.26
C HIS A 16 -9.28 6.69 16.72
N GLN A 17 -10.50 6.44 16.25
CA GLN A 17 -11.23 5.21 16.53
C GLN A 17 -10.45 3.98 16.04
N LEU A 18 -9.92 4.01 14.82
CA LEU A 18 -9.08 2.93 14.28
C LEU A 18 -7.85 2.65 15.15
N VAL A 19 -7.16 3.70 15.61
CA VAL A 19 -6.00 3.55 16.50
C VAL A 19 -6.39 2.81 17.78
N GLU A 20 -7.50 3.18 18.41
CA GLU A 20 -7.96 2.52 19.65
C GLU A 20 -8.36 1.07 19.40
N ILE A 21 -9.08 0.77 18.30
CA ILE A 21 -9.46 -0.60 17.94
C ILE A 21 -8.21 -1.45 17.70
N ILE A 22 -7.24 -0.96 16.90
CA ILE A 22 -6.01 -1.66 16.59
C ILE A 22 -5.21 -1.97 17.87
N ARG A 23 -5.08 -1.00 18.79
CA ARG A 23 -4.39 -1.20 20.08
C ARG A 23 -5.06 -2.26 20.94
N ASN A 24 -6.36 -2.34 20.89
CA ASN A 24 -7.12 -3.32 21.66
C ASN A 24 -6.98 -4.73 21.10
N GLU A 25 -6.96 -4.88 19.77
CA GLU A 25 -6.82 -6.16 19.08
C GLU A 25 -5.35 -6.66 19.02
N ILE A 26 -4.38 -5.74 18.90
CA ILE A 26 -2.97 -6.09 18.67
C ILE A 26 -2.12 -5.57 19.84
N LYS A 27 -1.95 -6.39 20.86
CA LYS A 27 -1.25 -6.00 22.12
C LYS A 27 0.24 -5.70 21.95
N ASP A 28 0.89 -6.25 20.96
CA ASP A 28 2.31 -6.02 20.63
C ASP A 28 2.50 -4.96 19.52
N CYS A 29 1.46 -4.18 19.23
CA CYS A 29 1.54 -3.04 18.33
C CYS A 29 2.47 -1.96 18.92
N VAL A 30 3.49 -1.56 18.16
CA VAL A 30 4.47 -0.54 18.56
C VAL A 30 4.31 0.78 17.80
N MET A 31 3.73 0.75 16.61
CA MET A 31 3.49 1.96 15.81
C MET A 31 2.33 1.75 14.84
N ILE A 32 1.59 2.82 14.58
CA ILE A 32 0.54 2.89 13.57
C ILE A 32 0.82 4.11 12.70
N ILE A 33 0.91 3.89 11.38
CA ILE A 33 1.23 4.94 10.40
C ILE A 33 0.13 4.99 9.36
N LEU A 34 -0.44 6.17 9.16
CA LEU A 34 -1.28 6.49 7.99
C LEU A 34 -0.37 6.81 6.82
N TYR A 35 -0.56 6.17 5.68
CA TYR A 35 0.17 6.46 4.45
C TYR A 35 -0.80 6.64 3.26
N GLY A 36 -0.30 6.66 2.04
CA GLY A 36 -1.14 6.75 0.84
C GLY A 36 -1.81 8.11 0.64
N SER A 37 -2.99 8.11 0.02
CA SER A 37 -3.69 9.33 -0.43
C SER A 37 -4.10 10.26 0.72
N TYR A 38 -4.58 9.71 1.82
CA TYR A 38 -4.98 10.48 3.00
C TYR A 38 -3.79 11.17 3.68
N ALA A 39 -2.65 10.52 3.77
CA ALA A 39 -1.46 11.13 4.36
C ALA A 39 -0.93 12.30 3.51
N ARG A 40 -1.10 12.23 2.19
CA ARG A 40 -0.65 13.23 1.22
C ARG A 40 -1.64 14.37 1.01
N ASP A 41 -2.87 14.27 1.51
CA ASP A 41 -3.98 15.20 1.21
C ASP A 41 -4.39 15.16 -0.28
N MET A 42 -4.38 13.96 -0.84
CA MET A 42 -4.72 13.68 -2.24
C MET A 42 -5.84 12.63 -2.34
N TYR A 43 -6.61 12.46 -1.28
CA TYR A 43 -7.69 11.49 -1.22
C TYR A 43 -8.93 11.99 -1.99
N VAL A 44 -9.72 11.03 -2.47
CA VAL A 44 -11.02 11.25 -3.08
C VAL A 44 -12.08 10.83 -2.07
N ASP A 45 -12.91 11.77 -1.64
CA ASP A 45 -13.96 11.52 -0.65
C ASP A 45 -15.11 10.70 -1.24
N CYS A 46 -15.58 11.09 -2.45
CA CYS A 46 -16.51 10.32 -3.25
C CYS A 46 -16.49 10.85 -4.69
N ASP A 47 -16.12 10.01 -5.65
CA ASP A 47 -16.27 10.29 -7.08
C ASP A 47 -17.38 9.38 -7.62
N ARG A 48 -18.48 10.00 -8.05
CA ARG A 48 -19.64 9.32 -8.62
C ARG A 48 -19.62 9.44 -10.13
N ARG A 49 -19.52 8.29 -10.81
CA ARG A 49 -19.58 8.23 -12.29
C ARG A 49 -20.79 7.41 -12.73
N ARG A 50 -21.41 7.84 -13.80
CA ARG A 50 -22.51 7.10 -14.44
C ARG A 50 -22.11 6.78 -15.87
N ASP A 51 -21.76 5.51 -16.11
CA ASP A 51 -21.39 5.02 -17.43
C ASP A 51 -22.36 3.90 -17.85
N TYR A 52 -22.91 4.01 -19.06
CA TYR A 52 -23.84 3.02 -19.64
C TYR A 52 -24.99 2.61 -18.70
N GLY A 53 -25.52 3.57 -17.94
CA GLY A 53 -26.64 3.34 -17.02
C GLY A 53 -26.27 2.74 -15.66
N VAL A 54 -25.00 2.36 -15.48
CA VAL A 54 -24.46 1.88 -14.18
C VAL A 54 -23.83 3.04 -13.44
N THR A 55 -24.16 3.21 -12.17
CA THR A 55 -23.51 4.18 -11.29
C THR A 55 -22.41 3.50 -10.50
N THR A 56 -21.18 3.98 -10.66
CA THR A 56 -20.02 3.54 -9.90
C THR A 56 -19.58 4.63 -8.94
N PHE A 57 -19.06 4.23 -7.79
CA PHE A 57 -18.52 5.13 -6.77
C PHE A 57 -17.06 4.76 -6.53
N PHE A 58 -16.20 5.76 -6.52
CA PHE A 58 -14.81 5.63 -6.11
C PHE A 58 -14.57 6.47 -4.86
N MET A 59 -13.97 5.88 -3.86
CA MET A 59 -13.52 6.53 -2.63
C MET A 59 -12.12 6.03 -2.30
N SER A 60 -11.28 6.90 -1.77
CA SER A 60 -9.96 6.51 -1.26
C SER A 60 -10.10 5.74 0.05
N ASP A 61 -9.24 4.76 0.28
CA ASP A 61 -9.17 3.97 1.52
C ASP A 61 -8.23 4.65 2.54
N TYR A 62 -8.38 4.32 3.84
CA TYR A 62 -7.37 4.62 4.85
C TYR A 62 -6.27 3.56 4.78
N ASP A 63 -5.13 3.89 4.21
CA ASP A 63 -3.97 3.01 4.15
C ASP A 63 -3.20 3.06 5.49
N ILE A 64 -3.21 1.96 6.23
CA ILE A 64 -2.65 1.87 7.58
C ILE A 64 -1.54 0.82 7.65
N LEU A 65 -0.33 1.26 7.98
CA LEU A 65 0.76 0.35 8.34
C LEU A 65 0.78 0.14 9.85
N ILE A 66 0.60 -1.11 10.27
CA ILE A 66 0.64 -1.55 11.66
C ILE A 66 2.01 -2.19 11.89
N VAL A 67 2.84 -1.57 12.72
CA VAL A 67 4.14 -2.10 13.10
C VAL A 67 4.01 -2.82 14.42
N THR A 68 4.44 -4.07 14.47
CA THR A 68 4.40 -4.94 15.64
C THR A 68 5.80 -5.41 16.03
N ARG A 69 5.97 -5.94 17.22
CA ARG A 69 7.24 -6.58 17.60
C ARG A 69 7.50 -7.83 16.78
N ARG A 70 6.46 -8.64 16.53
CA ARG A 70 6.50 -9.84 15.67
C ARG A 70 5.35 -9.77 14.68
N ARG A 71 5.55 -10.24 13.46
CA ARG A 71 4.46 -10.29 12.46
C ARG A 71 3.30 -11.15 12.95
N LEU A 72 2.09 -10.74 12.57
CA LEU A 72 0.85 -11.47 12.86
C LEU A 72 0.79 -12.82 12.12
N GLY A 73 1.46 -12.93 10.97
CA GLY A 73 1.53 -14.15 10.17
C GLY A 73 0.15 -14.61 9.70
N LEU A 74 -0.15 -15.91 9.87
CA LEU A 74 -1.42 -16.49 9.42
C LEU A 74 -2.67 -15.90 10.09
N LYS A 75 -2.53 -15.22 11.23
CA LYS A 75 -3.64 -14.57 11.95
C LYS A 75 -3.98 -13.19 11.40
N GLU A 76 -3.21 -12.68 10.47
CA GLU A 76 -3.32 -11.33 9.94
C GLU A 76 -4.72 -11.07 9.39
N TYR A 77 -5.25 -11.99 8.59
CA TYR A 77 -6.57 -11.87 7.97
C TYR A 77 -7.69 -11.79 9.01
N ASP A 78 -7.69 -12.67 10.01
CA ASP A 78 -8.73 -12.70 11.05
C ASP A 78 -8.68 -11.45 11.94
N VAL A 79 -7.48 -10.94 12.22
CA VAL A 79 -7.29 -9.71 12.99
C VAL A 79 -7.83 -8.51 12.21
N TYR A 80 -7.53 -8.39 10.93
CA TYR A 80 -8.03 -7.30 10.09
C TYR A 80 -9.56 -7.34 9.92
N ALA A 81 -10.12 -8.54 9.78
CA ALA A 81 -11.57 -8.71 9.72
C ALA A 81 -12.25 -8.18 10.99
N ARG A 82 -11.76 -8.55 12.19
CA ARG A 82 -12.31 -8.05 13.47
C ARG A 82 -12.14 -6.54 13.65
N ILE A 83 -10.98 -5.98 13.25
CA ILE A 83 -10.77 -4.53 13.31
C ILE A 83 -11.78 -3.81 12.41
N THR A 84 -11.95 -4.31 11.19
CA THR A 84 -12.88 -3.73 10.21
C THR A 84 -14.33 -3.84 10.69
N GLU A 85 -14.75 -4.99 11.20
CA GLU A 85 -16.09 -5.19 11.76
C GLU A 85 -16.38 -4.20 12.89
N ARG A 86 -15.49 -4.10 13.88
CA ARG A 86 -15.64 -3.13 14.99
C ARG A 86 -15.63 -1.68 14.52
N PHE A 87 -14.85 -1.37 13.49
CA PHE A 87 -14.82 -0.01 12.95
C PHE A 87 -16.15 0.39 12.33
N PHE A 88 -16.86 -0.56 11.71
CA PHE A 88 -18.15 -0.32 11.07
C PHE A 88 -19.36 -0.54 11.98
N GLU A 89 -19.20 -1.15 13.15
CA GLU A 89 -20.27 -1.57 14.05
C GLU A 89 -21.29 -0.47 14.37
N ASN A 90 -20.85 0.79 14.46
CA ASN A 90 -21.70 1.93 14.79
C ASN A 90 -21.91 2.93 13.64
N LYS A 91 -21.56 2.54 12.41
CA LYS A 91 -21.67 3.43 11.24
C LYS A 91 -22.94 3.13 10.46
N GLN A 92 -23.78 4.17 10.27
CA GLN A 92 -25.13 4.03 9.68
C GLN A 92 -25.18 4.35 8.16
N SER A 93 -24.09 4.77 7.53
CA SER A 93 -24.05 5.13 6.11
C SER A 93 -23.53 3.98 5.25
N GLU A 94 -23.96 3.89 4.00
CA GLU A 94 -23.39 2.97 3.01
C GLU A 94 -22.04 3.45 2.42
N PHE A 95 -21.70 4.72 2.65
CA PHE A 95 -20.53 5.38 2.08
C PHE A 95 -19.50 5.74 3.16
N TYR A 96 -18.72 4.75 3.60
CA TYR A 96 -17.61 4.97 4.52
C TYR A 96 -16.27 4.65 3.89
N THR A 97 -15.28 5.49 4.21
CA THR A 97 -13.88 5.19 3.92
C THR A 97 -13.47 3.89 4.61
N ARG A 98 -13.00 2.93 3.82
CA ARG A 98 -12.57 1.63 4.32
C ARG A 98 -11.12 1.67 4.78
N PRO A 99 -10.76 1.01 5.89
CA PRO A 99 -9.38 0.83 6.24
C PRO A 99 -8.76 -0.34 5.47
N GLN A 100 -7.53 -0.12 4.97
CA GLN A 100 -6.65 -1.14 4.40
C GLN A 100 -5.43 -1.28 5.30
N PHE A 101 -5.06 -2.51 5.61
CA PHE A 101 -4.01 -2.77 6.59
C PHE A 101 -2.84 -3.52 5.98
N ILE A 102 -1.64 -3.13 6.40
CA ILE A 102 -0.41 -3.91 6.21
C ILE A 102 0.22 -4.09 7.58
N ASN A 103 0.69 -5.29 7.90
CA ASN A 103 1.46 -5.56 9.10
C ASN A 103 2.92 -5.86 8.78
N GLU A 104 3.81 -5.17 9.48
CA GLU A 104 5.24 -5.48 9.49
C GLU A 104 5.79 -5.57 10.90
N SER A 105 6.79 -6.44 11.10
CA SER A 105 7.57 -6.38 12.33
C SER A 105 8.56 -5.23 12.28
N ILE A 106 8.89 -4.65 13.43
CA ILE A 106 9.84 -3.54 13.52
C ILE A 106 11.22 -3.91 12.94
N SER A 107 11.67 -5.15 13.13
CA SER A 107 12.95 -5.62 12.59
C SER A 107 12.93 -5.68 11.05
N ARG A 108 11.81 -6.11 10.46
CA ARG A 108 11.67 -6.18 9.00
C ARG A 108 11.46 -4.79 8.38
N LEU A 109 10.71 -3.92 9.06
CA LEU A 109 10.57 -2.52 8.66
C LEU A 109 11.94 -1.85 8.57
N ASN A 110 12.77 -1.98 9.61
CA ASN A 110 14.13 -1.41 9.63
C ASN A 110 15.00 -2.01 8.52
N LYS A 111 15.00 -3.33 8.37
CA LYS A 111 15.73 -3.99 7.29
C LYS A 111 15.31 -3.51 5.89
N ASN A 112 14.01 -3.34 5.66
CA ASN A 112 13.50 -2.88 4.36
C ASN A 112 13.85 -1.41 4.10
N LEU A 113 13.93 -0.59 5.15
CA LEU A 113 14.42 0.78 5.08
C LEU A 113 15.94 0.81 4.80
N GLU A 114 16.74 -0.01 5.48
CA GLU A 114 18.18 -0.17 5.23
C GLU A 114 18.48 -0.64 3.80
N LEU A 115 17.63 -1.53 3.27
CA LEU A 115 17.72 -2.03 1.89
C LEU A 115 17.19 -1.03 0.85
N GLY A 116 16.79 0.17 1.25
CA GLY A 116 16.32 1.19 0.33
C GLY A 116 15.01 0.84 -0.38
N GLN A 117 14.17 -0.04 0.19
CA GLN A 117 12.91 -0.40 -0.47
C GLN A 117 11.99 0.81 -0.55
N TYR A 118 11.66 1.22 -1.76
CA TYR A 118 10.91 2.42 -2.09
C TYR A 118 9.62 2.60 -1.28
N PHE A 119 8.81 1.57 -1.17
CA PHE A 119 7.54 1.62 -0.43
C PHE A 119 7.71 2.11 1.02
N TYR A 120 8.72 1.57 1.72
CA TYR A 120 8.97 1.96 3.11
C TYR A 120 9.62 3.34 3.23
N HIS A 121 10.42 3.75 2.23
CA HIS A 121 10.96 5.10 2.16
C HIS A 121 9.87 6.14 1.91
N GLU A 122 8.91 5.86 1.04
CA GLU A 122 7.76 6.74 0.83
C GLU A 122 6.92 6.85 2.11
N ILE A 123 6.69 5.75 2.83
CA ILE A 123 5.99 5.79 4.12
C ILE A 123 6.80 6.62 5.14
N LYS A 124 8.13 6.47 5.20
CA LYS A 124 8.98 7.29 6.09
C LYS A 124 8.89 8.78 5.75
N LYS A 125 8.85 9.13 4.47
CA LYS A 125 8.85 10.52 3.98
C LYS A 125 7.48 11.19 4.11
N GLN A 126 6.40 10.47 3.84
CA GLN A 126 5.06 11.04 3.68
C GLN A 126 4.04 10.50 4.68
N GLY A 127 4.35 9.41 5.37
CA GLY A 127 3.48 8.80 6.36
C GLY A 127 3.30 9.68 7.59
N ILE A 128 2.12 9.61 8.19
CA ILE A 128 1.77 10.31 9.41
C ILE A 128 1.68 9.28 10.53
N ILE A 129 2.49 9.44 11.56
CA ILE A 129 2.46 8.56 12.73
C ILE A 129 1.21 8.89 13.54
N LEU A 130 0.28 7.94 13.63
CA LEU A 130 -0.94 8.03 14.44
C LEU A 130 -0.69 7.56 15.89
N LEU A 131 0.21 6.58 16.05
CA LEU A 131 0.63 6.04 17.34
C LEU A 131 2.13 5.71 17.27
N ALA A 132 2.89 6.19 18.25
CA ALA A 132 4.27 5.76 18.51
C ALA A 132 4.36 5.26 19.95
N GLY A 133 4.67 3.97 20.10
CA GLY A 133 4.92 3.36 21.40
C GLY A 133 6.30 2.74 21.47
N VAL A 134 7.30 3.42 21.97
CA VAL A 134 8.74 3.10 22.07
C VAL A 134 9.57 3.78 20.99
N GLN A 135 10.67 4.40 21.42
CA GLN A 135 11.67 5.00 20.54
C GLN A 135 12.19 3.94 19.56
N THR A 136 11.80 4.08 18.30
CA THR A 136 12.48 3.39 17.22
C THR A 136 13.89 3.98 17.14
N GLY A 137 14.90 3.11 17.14
CA GLY A 137 16.26 3.54 16.86
C GLY A 137 16.32 4.44 15.62
N THR A 138 17.30 5.30 15.55
CA THR A 138 17.55 6.16 14.38
C THR A 138 17.59 5.28 13.14
N VAL A 139 16.62 5.45 12.26
CA VAL A 139 16.60 4.76 10.96
C VAL A 139 17.72 5.36 10.12
N PRO A 140 18.65 4.57 9.60
CA PRO A 140 19.71 5.08 8.74
C PRO A 140 19.13 5.87 7.57
N GLU A 141 19.74 6.99 7.26
CA GLU A 141 19.42 7.75 6.05
C GLU A 141 20.06 7.03 4.87
N VAL A 142 19.25 6.37 4.05
CA VAL A 142 19.76 5.69 2.84
C VAL A 142 19.97 6.75 1.76
N GLU A 143 21.14 6.78 1.17
CA GLU A 143 21.46 7.72 0.09
C GLU A 143 20.54 7.49 -1.11
N TYR A 144 20.10 8.58 -1.76
CA TYR A 144 19.25 8.53 -2.95
C TYR A 144 19.83 7.67 -4.06
N ALA A 145 21.17 7.67 -4.22
CA ALA A 145 21.88 6.83 -5.18
C ALA A 145 21.66 5.33 -4.98
N GLU A 146 21.54 4.88 -3.72
CA GLU A 146 21.30 3.49 -3.38
C GLU A 146 19.84 3.10 -3.65
N ILE A 147 18.90 3.98 -3.33
CA ILE A 147 17.47 3.81 -3.67
C ILE A 147 17.29 3.71 -5.19
N ALA A 148 17.94 4.61 -5.95
CA ALA A 148 17.88 4.63 -7.40
C ALA A 148 18.49 3.36 -8.01
N LYS A 149 19.58 2.82 -7.44
CA LYS A 149 20.18 1.56 -7.86
C LYS A 149 19.20 0.39 -7.68
N ILE A 150 18.59 0.26 -6.49
CA ILE A 150 17.62 -0.81 -6.18
C ILE A 150 16.40 -0.69 -7.10
N ALA A 151 15.89 0.53 -7.32
CA ALA A 151 14.78 0.76 -8.23
C ALA A 151 15.12 0.35 -9.67
N ARG A 152 16.34 0.63 -10.12
CA ARG A 152 16.85 0.23 -11.43
C ARG A 152 16.96 -1.29 -11.57
N ASP A 153 17.50 -1.96 -10.56
CA ASP A 153 17.66 -3.42 -10.59
C ASP A 153 16.28 -4.09 -10.62
N TYR A 154 15.33 -3.59 -9.83
CA TYR A 154 13.96 -4.08 -9.83
C TYR A 154 13.22 -3.76 -11.15
N PHE A 155 13.43 -2.58 -11.72
CA PHE A 155 12.93 -2.23 -13.05
C PHE A 155 13.44 -3.21 -14.11
N ASN A 156 14.76 -3.45 -14.16
CA ASN A 156 15.36 -4.34 -15.13
C ASN A 156 14.81 -5.77 -15.01
N GLU A 157 14.70 -6.29 -13.79
CA GLU A 157 14.10 -7.61 -13.53
C GLU A 157 12.66 -7.69 -14.06
N LYS A 158 11.81 -6.74 -13.71
CA LYS A 158 10.39 -6.76 -14.10
C LYS A 158 10.21 -6.51 -15.60
N PHE A 159 11.01 -5.63 -16.17
CA PHE A 159 11.00 -5.35 -17.61
C PHE A 159 11.43 -6.58 -18.42
N GLN A 160 12.46 -7.28 -17.99
CA GLN A 160 12.90 -8.53 -18.62
C GLN A 160 11.78 -9.58 -18.52
N PHE A 161 11.19 -9.75 -17.37
CA PHE A 161 10.09 -10.69 -17.17
C PHE A 161 8.89 -10.41 -18.08
N ALA A 162 8.52 -9.12 -18.21
CA ALA A 162 7.46 -8.68 -19.11
C ALA A 162 7.82 -9.00 -20.58
N SER A 163 9.07 -8.80 -20.98
CA SER A 163 9.56 -9.09 -22.34
C SER A 163 9.51 -10.59 -22.65
N ASP A 164 9.86 -11.44 -21.68
CA ASP A 164 9.80 -12.89 -21.82
C ASP A 164 8.34 -13.38 -22.00
N PHE A 165 7.42 -12.82 -21.24
CA PHE A 165 5.99 -13.09 -21.44
C PHE A 165 5.48 -12.61 -22.81
N LEU A 166 5.92 -11.45 -23.28
CA LEU A 166 5.56 -10.96 -24.63
C LEU A 166 6.08 -11.88 -25.73
N LEU A 167 7.30 -12.39 -25.56
CA LEU A 167 7.88 -13.39 -26.48
C LEU A 167 7.03 -14.68 -26.47
N GLY A 168 6.64 -15.16 -25.29
CA GLY A 168 5.75 -16.29 -25.13
C GLY A 168 4.39 -16.08 -25.80
N ALA A 169 3.80 -14.88 -25.66
CA ALA A 169 2.55 -14.52 -26.33
C ALA A 169 2.65 -14.65 -27.86
N ARG A 170 3.71 -14.12 -28.45
CA ARG A 170 3.98 -14.22 -29.90
C ARG A 170 4.16 -15.67 -30.34
N TYR A 171 4.92 -16.45 -29.58
CA TYR A 171 5.14 -17.87 -29.86
C TYR A 171 3.82 -18.65 -29.88
N TYR A 172 2.99 -18.53 -28.85
CA TYR A 172 1.70 -19.23 -28.78
C TYR A 172 0.68 -18.74 -29.81
N ALA A 173 0.72 -17.47 -30.18
CA ALA A 173 -0.09 -16.93 -31.27
C ALA A 173 0.30 -17.57 -32.62
N GLY A 174 1.61 -17.73 -32.89
CA GLY A 174 2.10 -18.42 -34.07
C GLY A 174 1.66 -19.90 -34.16
N LEU A 175 1.50 -20.54 -33.01
CA LEU A 175 0.94 -21.90 -32.91
C LEU A 175 -0.60 -21.96 -32.89
N GLN A 176 -1.29 -20.84 -33.10
CA GLN A 176 -2.75 -20.68 -33.02
C GLN A 176 -3.36 -21.08 -31.67
N LYS A 177 -2.54 -21.10 -30.61
CA LYS A 177 -2.96 -21.37 -29.22
C LYS A 177 -3.39 -20.09 -28.53
N TYR A 178 -4.47 -19.48 -29.00
CA TYR A 178 -4.88 -18.13 -28.62
C TYR A 178 -5.16 -17.93 -27.12
N LYS A 179 -5.68 -18.94 -26.41
CA LYS A 179 -5.88 -18.86 -24.95
C LYS A 179 -4.54 -18.67 -24.20
N MET A 180 -3.51 -19.41 -24.60
CA MET A 180 -2.16 -19.27 -24.02
C MET A 180 -1.52 -17.94 -24.44
N ALA A 181 -1.68 -17.55 -25.69
CA ALA A 181 -1.21 -16.26 -26.18
C ALA A 181 -1.83 -15.09 -25.38
N SER A 182 -3.15 -15.12 -25.15
CA SER A 182 -3.84 -14.10 -24.35
C SER A 182 -3.38 -14.07 -22.90
N PHE A 183 -3.17 -15.22 -22.27
CA PHE A 183 -2.62 -15.30 -20.91
C PHE A 183 -1.24 -14.65 -20.84
N HIS A 184 -0.33 -15.03 -21.73
CA HIS A 184 1.02 -14.45 -21.77
C HIS A 184 1.00 -12.96 -22.08
N LEU A 185 0.12 -12.49 -22.98
CA LEU A 185 -0.03 -11.07 -23.28
C LEU A 185 -0.52 -10.28 -22.06
N HIS A 186 -1.48 -10.82 -21.32
CA HIS A 186 -1.96 -10.22 -20.07
C HIS A 186 -0.82 -10.09 -19.03
N GLN A 187 -0.06 -11.17 -18.83
CA GLN A 187 1.08 -11.16 -17.91
C GLN A 187 2.17 -10.18 -18.33
N ALA A 188 2.44 -10.08 -19.63
CA ALA A 188 3.37 -9.07 -20.15
C ALA A 188 2.89 -7.64 -19.84
N ALA A 189 1.62 -7.33 -20.15
CA ALA A 189 1.04 -6.01 -19.89
C ALA A 189 1.08 -5.66 -18.39
N GLU A 190 0.68 -6.59 -17.52
CA GLU A 190 0.70 -6.39 -16.06
C GLU A 190 2.12 -6.09 -15.55
N ASN A 191 3.13 -6.85 -15.99
CA ASN A 191 4.49 -6.63 -15.56
C ASN A 191 5.07 -5.31 -16.12
N TYR A 192 4.78 -4.93 -17.38
CA TYR A 192 5.17 -3.61 -17.91
C TYR A 192 4.54 -2.46 -17.12
N LEU A 193 3.23 -2.54 -16.80
CA LEU A 193 2.57 -1.51 -15.99
C LEU A 193 3.20 -1.36 -14.60
N ARG A 194 3.68 -2.44 -14.00
CA ARG A 194 4.41 -2.41 -12.72
C ARG A 194 5.77 -1.71 -12.80
N THR A 195 6.37 -1.55 -13.99
CA THR A 195 7.63 -0.81 -14.14
C THR A 195 7.43 0.70 -14.20
N ILE A 196 6.23 1.20 -14.54
CA ILE A 196 5.97 2.64 -14.69
C ILE A 196 6.32 3.45 -13.43
N PRO A 197 5.86 3.07 -12.21
CA PRO A 197 6.22 3.80 -11.00
C PRO A 197 7.73 3.85 -10.73
N LEU A 198 8.47 2.81 -11.16
CA LEU A 198 9.91 2.72 -10.95
C LEU A 198 10.68 3.74 -11.79
N VAL A 199 10.15 4.12 -12.96
CA VAL A 199 10.74 5.16 -13.80
C VAL A 199 10.71 6.51 -13.09
N TYR A 200 9.60 6.84 -12.40
CA TYR A 200 9.50 8.09 -11.63
C TYR A 200 10.45 8.14 -10.43
N ILE A 201 10.80 7.00 -9.87
CA ILE A 201 11.80 6.91 -8.79
C ILE A 201 13.22 7.16 -9.32
N LEU A 202 13.48 6.74 -10.57
CA LEU A 202 14.80 6.85 -11.18
C LEU A 202 15.11 8.25 -11.71
N TYR A 203 14.08 9.01 -12.13
CA TYR A 203 14.23 10.24 -12.91
C TYR A 203 13.45 11.44 -12.31
N GLY A 204 12.79 11.31 -11.19
CA GLY A 204 12.10 12.36 -10.41
C GLY A 204 12.93 12.76 -9.21
#